data_c086d2da4a432f4a7f64c0c0de414843
#
_entry.id   c086d2da4a432f4a7f64c0c0de414843
#
_cell.length_a   1.000
_cell.length_b   1.000
_cell.length_c   1.000
_cell.angle_alpha   90.00
_cell.angle_beta   90.00
_cell.angle_gamma   90.00
#
_symmetry.space_group_name_H-M   'P 1'
#
loop_
_entity.id
_entity.type
_entity.pdbx_description
1 polymer ?
#
loop_
_entity_poly.entity_id
_entity_poly.type
_entity_poly.pdbx_seq_one_letter_code
_entity_poly.pdbx_strand_id
1 'polypeptide(L)' 'MEINFECKECRKEFNCEMGKIGINEQTMRPTFEKPIICPRCGKKTIDEVLLTELGQSQMTEATMDL' A
#
# COMPACT_ATOMS: atom_id res chain seq x y z
N MET A 1 -9.19 -3.41 -3.19
CA MET A 1 -9.25 -2.00 -2.76
C MET A 1 -8.04 -1.24 -3.26
N GLU A 2 -8.25 -0.06 -3.80
CA GLU A 2 -7.14 0.78 -4.25
C GLU A 2 -6.56 1.59 -3.10
N ILE A 3 -5.23 1.63 -3.05
CA ILE A 3 -4.51 2.40 -2.03
C ILE A 3 -3.56 3.38 -2.75
N ASN A 4 -3.51 4.59 -2.25
CA ASN A 4 -2.63 5.63 -2.80
C ASN A 4 -1.26 5.58 -2.14
N PHE A 5 -0.23 5.40 -2.95
CA PHE A 5 1.16 5.33 -2.50
C PHE A 5 2.00 6.40 -3.18
N GLU A 6 3.14 6.69 -2.59
CA GLU A 6 4.19 7.49 -3.22
C GLU A 6 5.46 6.64 -3.30
N CYS A 7 6.02 6.51 -4.49
CA CYS A 7 7.27 5.78 -4.68
C CYS A 7 8.43 6.62 -4.12
N LYS A 8 9.22 6.04 -3.23
CA LYS A 8 10.37 6.72 -2.63
C LYS A 8 11.46 7.04 -3.65
N GLU A 9 11.57 6.21 -4.68
CA GLU A 9 12.60 6.35 -5.69
C GLU A 9 12.29 7.45 -6.70
N CYS A 10 11.11 7.41 -7.30
CA CYS A 10 10.75 8.39 -8.33
C CYS A 10 9.89 9.55 -7.82
N ARG A 11 9.49 9.51 -6.55
CA ARG A 11 8.68 10.55 -5.90
C ARG A 11 7.33 10.81 -6.56
N LYS A 12 6.78 9.80 -7.25
CA LYS A 12 5.48 9.89 -7.90
C LYS A 12 4.41 9.21 -7.08
N GLU A 13 3.27 9.86 -6.95
CA GLU A 13 2.09 9.25 -6.35
C GLU A 13 1.39 8.38 -7.38
N PHE A 14 0.85 7.24 -6.93
CA PHE A 14 0.11 6.33 -7.78
C PHE A 14 -0.91 5.57 -6.96
N ASN A 15 -1.97 5.12 -7.61
CA ASN A 15 -2.97 4.24 -7.01
C ASN A 15 -2.65 2.81 -7.40
N CYS A 16 -2.78 1.89 -6.46
CA CYS A 16 -2.52 0.49 -6.73
C CYS A 16 -3.66 -0.36 -6.16
N GLU A 17 -4.20 -1.25 -6.97
CA GLU A 17 -5.23 -2.20 -6.52
C GLU A 17 -4.55 -3.30 -5.72
N MET A 18 -4.85 -3.38 -4.44
CA MET A 18 -4.19 -4.30 -3.52
C MET A 18 -4.97 -5.57 -3.26
N GLY A 19 -6.20 -5.66 -3.75
CA GLY A 19 -7.06 -6.79 -3.43
C GLY A 19 -7.46 -6.76 -1.97
N LYS A 20 -7.42 -7.92 -1.30
CA LYS A 20 -7.69 -7.99 0.14
C LYS A 20 -6.52 -7.47 0.94
N ILE A 21 -6.82 -6.67 1.95
CA ILE A 21 -5.82 -6.11 2.85
C ILE A 21 -6.04 -6.72 4.23
N GLY A 22 -4.97 -7.22 4.83
CA GLY A 22 -5.00 -7.80 6.16
C GLY A 22 -3.85 -7.28 6.99
N ILE A 23 -3.72 -7.82 8.20
CA ILE A 23 -2.62 -7.49 9.10
C ILE A 23 -1.98 -8.79 9.56
N ASN A 24 -0.65 -8.86 9.47
CA ASN A 24 0.11 -9.96 10.02
C ASN A 24 0.25 -9.71 11.53
N GLU A 25 -0.41 -10.54 12.34
CA GLU A 25 -0.44 -10.36 13.80
C GLU A 25 0.93 -10.52 14.45
N GLN A 26 1.82 -11.28 13.84
CA GLN A 26 3.15 -11.52 14.39
C GLN A 26 4.07 -10.30 14.22
N THR A 27 3.99 -9.65 13.07
CA THR A 27 4.86 -8.52 12.74
C THR A 27 4.13 -7.17 12.84
N MET A 28 2.81 -7.19 12.99
CA MET A 28 1.95 -6.01 12.99
C MET A 28 2.09 -5.19 11.71
N ARG A 29 2.45 -5.85 10.61
CA ARG A 29 2.61 -5.19 9.30
C ARG A 29 1.43 -5.51 8.40
N PRO A 30 1.04 -4.59 7.52
CA PRO A 30 -0.06 -4.86 6.60
C PRO A 30 0.33 -5.92 5.58
N THR A 31 -0.63 -6.74 5.19
CA THR A 31 -0.46 -7.74 4.15
C THR A 31 -1.41 -7.43 3.00
N PHE A 32 -0.94 -7.70 1.78
CA PHE A 32 -1.70 -7.41 0.57
C PHE A 32 -1.82 -8.66 -0.29
N GLU A 33 -2.97 -8.81 -0.92
CA GLU A 33 -3.19 -9.91 -1.86
C GLU A 33 -2.38 -9.75 -3.13
N LYS A 34 -2.20 -8.49 -3.57
CA LYS A 34 -1.49 -8.16 -4.81
C LYS A 34 -0.22 -7.35 -4.52
N PRO A 35 0.81 -7.44 -5.38
CA PRO A 35 2.03 -6.67 -5.17
C PRO A 35 1.82 -5.19 -5.45
N ILE A 36 2.65 -4.37 -4.81
CA ILE A 36 2.71 -2.94 -5.08
C ILE A 36 3.55 -2.73 -6.35
N ILE A 37 2.96 -2.08 -7.35
CA ILE A 37 3.64 -1.86 -8.63
C ILE A 37 3.64 -0.37 -8.94
N CYS A 38 4.85 0.21 -8.93
CA CYS A 38 5.02 1.60 -9.36
C CYS A 38 5.00 1.64 -10.90
N PRO A 39 4.20 2.51 -11.51
CA PRO A 39 4.11 2.56 -12.97
C PRO A 39 5.42 2.93 -13.67
N ARG A 40 6.39 3.50 -12.95
CA ARG A 40 7.70 3.86 -13.52
C ARG A 40 8.81 2.89 -13.13
N CYS A 41 8.79 2.44 -11.88
CA CYS A 41 9.89 1.64 -11.32
C CYS A 41 9.61 0.13 -11.34
N GLY A 42 8.34 -0.26 -11.44
CA GLY A 42 7.94 -1.66 -11.39
C GLY A 42 7.61 -2.10 -9.98
N LYS A 43 7.79 -3.39 -9.70
CA LYS A 43 7.41 -4.01 -8.43
C LYS A 43 8.19 -3.42 -7.26
N LYS A 44 7.46 -3.06 -6.20
CA LYS A 44 8.02 -2.47 -4.98
C LYS A 44 7.53 -3.22 -3.75
N THR A 45 8.29 -3.08 -2.65
CA THR A 45 7.86 -3.58 -1.35
C THR A 45 7.26 -2.43 -0.54
N ILE A 46 6.61 -2.77 0.58
CA ILE A 46 6.01 -1.74 1.45
C ILE A 46 7.06 -0.77 2.00
N ASP A 47 8.31 -1.21 2.11
CA ASP A 47 9.40 -0.37 2.60
C ASP A 47 9.92 0.61 1.54
N GLU A 48 9.62 0.35 0.28
CA GLU A 48 10.08 1.17 -0.85
C GLU A 48 9.08 2.25 -1.26
N VAL A 49 7.92 2.26 -0.63
CA VAL A 49 6.86 3.23 -0.90
C VAL A 49 6.41 3.87 0.41
N LEU A 50 5.77 5.03 0.28
CA LEU A 50 5.15 5.73 1.40
C LEU A 50 3.65 5.74 1.17
N LEU A 51 2.89 5.63 2.26
CA LEU A 51 1.45 5.88 2.20
C LEU A 51 1.25 7.40 2.22
N THR A 52 0.56 7.90 1.22
CA THR A 52 0.15 9.31 1.22
C THR A 52 -0.92 9.52 2.27
N GLU A 53 -1.28 10.77 2.53
CA GLU A 53 -2.38 11.09 3.45
C GLU A 53 -3.67 10.35 3.05
N LEU A 54 -3.99 10.36 1.76
CA LEU A 54 -5.12 9.61 1.23
C LEU A 54 -4.94 8.10 1.44
N GLY A 55 -3.73 7.60 1.18
CA GLY A 55 -3.42 6.18 1.36
C GLY A 55 -3.58 5.73 2.81
N GLN A 56 -3.19 6.56 3.75
CA GLN A 56 -3.36 6.26 5.18
C GLN A 56 -4.83 6.16 5.56
N SER A 57 -5.65 7.07 5.07
CA SER A 57 -7.10 7.03 5.25
C SER A 57 -7.70 5.75 4.68
N GLN A 58 -7.27 5.38 3.47
CA GLN A 58 -7.76 4.19 2.79
C GLN A 58 -7.37 2.93 3.55
N MET A 59 -6.14 2.86 4.07
CA MET A 59 -5.68 1.73 4.87
C MET A 59 -6.46 1.61 6.18
N THR A 60 -6.72 2.73 6.84
CA THR A 60 -7.52 2.75 8.07
C THR A 60 -8.92 2.18 7.80
N GLU A 61 -9.54 2.62 6.72
CA GLU A 61 -10.85 2.11 6.29
C GLU A 61 -10.81 0.61 6.00
N ALA A 62 -9.79 0.17 5.28
CA ALA A 62 -9.65 -1.23 4.90
C ALA A 62 -9.45 -2.15 6.12
N THR A 63 -8.82 -1.66 7.17
CA THR A 63 -8.51 -2.46 8.36
C THR A 63 -9.52 -2.29 9.49
N MET A 64 -10.48 -1.40 9.36
CA MET A 64 -11.50 -1.16 10.40
C MET A 64 -12.37 -2.38 10.69
N ASP A 65 -12.57 -3.23 9.71
CA ASP A 65 -13.43 -4.41 9.85
C ASP A 65 -12.67 -5.68 10.25
N LEU A 66 -11.40 -5.57 10.58
CA LEU A 66 -10.58 -6.73 10.97
C LEU A 66 -10.65 -7.04 12.46
#